data_cf6e5454dfcead5ac6098ee8553ca064
#
_entry.id   cf6e5454dfcead5ac6098ee8553ca064
#
_cell.length_a   1.000
_cell.length_b   1.000
_cell.length_c   1.000
_cell.angle_alpha   90.00
_cell.angle_beta   90.00
_cell.angle_gamma   90.00
#
_symmetry.space_group_name_H-M   'P 1'
#
loop_
_entity.id
_entity.type
_entity.pdbx_description
1 polymer ?
#
loop_
_entity_poly.entity_id
_entity_poly.type
_entity_poly.pdbx_seq_one_letter_code
_entity_poly.pdbx_strand_id
1 'polypeptide(L)'
;MSDVKLFQGDCLDIMPQLAEQGIKVDMVLTDPPYGTLKGITLKGWDKNTTKWDEIIPTEEMFSFCEKLLRLKGTLILFSQEPYTSHLRQFKPYNMAFTYPLYWYKDHFANNLGSKKAPVNFVEDLSVYRKKYDLDLDNPLRNYAKELLIQLNMSRKDIERVLGHRKAEHFFYIDTSQFLLCTEEVYNELIEKLNIDKLDCFKPYGELKKINKKINAVFNLDENSSFKSNVFEYKRAYNGFHPTEKPVPLLEDLIKTYTNEEDTVLDFTMGSGSTGVACLQTNRNFIGIELEPKYYEIAEQRIKEAKAQRRLI
;
A
#
# COMPACT_ATOMS: atom_id res chain seq x y z
N MET A 1 17.41 8.79 -6.32
CA MET A 1 17.62 7.32 -6.43
C MET A 1 16.71 6.64 -5.45
N SER A 2 16.03 5.58 -5.87
CA SER A 2 15.18 4.79 -4.98
C SER A 2 16.00 4.20 -3.82
N ASP A 3 15.50 4.35 -2.60
CA ASP A 3 16.07 3.71 -1.40
C ASP A 3 15.55 2.27 -1.29
N VAL A 4 16.44 1.34 -0.92
CA VAL A 4 16.10 -0.08 -0.78
C VAL A 4 16.67 -0.58 0.54
N LYS A 5 15.80 -1.18 1.35
CA LYS A 5 16.15 -1.82 2.63
C LYS A 5 15.66 -3.26 2.60
N LEU A 6 16.56 -4.19 2.83
CA LEU A 6 16.26 -5.62 2.86
C LEU A 6 16.58 -6.19 4.24
N PHE A 7 15.68 -7.03 4.73
CA PHE A 7 15.80 -7.66 6.04
C PHE A 7 15.61 -9.18 5.89
N GLN A 8 16.56 -9.94 6.42
CA GLN A 8 16.43 -11.39 6.50
C GLN A 8 15.91 -11.77 7.88
N GLY A 9 14.79 -12.45 7.96
CA GLY A 9 14.18 -12.93 9.19
C GLY A 9 12.66 -13.00 9.14
N ASP A 10 12.06 -13.30 10.30
CA ASP A 10 10.60 -13.38 10.42
C ASP A 10 9.97 -11.99 10.35
N CYS A 11 8.97 -11.84 9.50
CA CYS A 11 8.24 -10.58 9.36
C CYS A 11 7.51 -10.20 10.65
N LEU A 12 7.09 -11.16 11.47
CA LEU A 12 6.45 -10.91 12.76
C LEU A 12 7.43 -10.31 13.80
N ASP A 13 8.73 -10.52 13.63
CA ASP A 13 9.75 -9.90 14.48
C ASP A 13 10.21 -8.54 13.93
N ILE A 14 10.31 -8.42 12.60
CA ILE A 14 10.89 -7.24 11.94
C ILE A 14 9.87 -6.11 11.79
N MET A 15 8.61 -6.41 11.41
CA MET A 15 7.59 -5.37 11.23
C MET A 15 7.31 -4.55 12.49
N PRO A 16 7.24 -5.13 13.70
CA PRO A 16 7.15 -4.36 14.95
C PRO A 16 8.30 -3.39 15.13
N GLN A 17 9.54 -3.83 14.89
CA GLN A 17 10.74 -2.99 15.03
C GLN A 17 10.71 -1.80 14.05
N LEU A 18 10.28 -2.03 12.82
CA LEU A 18 10.10 -0.95 11.83
C LEU A 18 9.04 0.06 12.29
N ALA A 19 7.93 -0.43 12.88
CA ALA A 19 6.88 0.42 13.41
C ALA A 19 7.34 1.26 14.62
N GLU A 20 8.12 0.67 15.53
CA GLU A 20 8.73 1.36 16.69
C GLU A 20 9.73 2.43 16.26
N GLN A 21 10.44 2.22 15.15
CA GLN A 21 11.30 3.23 14.54
C GLN A 21 10.53 4.36 13.84
N GLY A 22 9.19 4.34 13.85
CA GLY A 22 8.34 5.33 13.21
C GLY A 22 8.31 5.25 11.68
N ILE A 23 8.76 4.12 11.10
CA ILE A 23 8.74 3.93 9.65
C ILE A 23 7.30 3.86 9.16
N LYS A 24 7.01 4.62 8.11
CA LYS A 24 5.73 4.60 7.40
C LYS A 24 5.95 4.28 5.94
N VAL A 25 5.02 3.47 5.38
CA VAL A 25 5.02 3.09 3.97
C VAL A 25 3.71 3.51 3.30
N ASP A 26 3.76 3.75 2.01
CA ASP A 26 2.61 4.19 1.21
C ASP A 26 1.76 3.01 0.76
N MET A 27 2.42 1.88 0.53
CA MET A 27 1.79 0.65 0.07
C MET A 27 2.44 -0.57 0.73
N VAL A 28 1.62 -1.54 1.06
CA VAL A 28 2.04 -2.92 1.30
C VAL A 28 1.54 -3.76 0.12
N LEU A 29 2.44 -4.43 -0.57
CA LEU A 29 2.15 -5.34 -1.68
C LEU A 29 2.87 -6.64 -1.45
N THR A 30 2.15 -7.71 -1.15
CA THR A 30 2.76 -8.94 -0.68
C THR A 30 1.96 -10.18 -1.05
N ASP A 31 2.65 -11.29 -1.16
CA ASP A 31 2.11 -12.64 -1.43
C ASP A 31 2.38 -13.53 -0.22
N PRO A 32 1.55 -13.45 0.84
CA PRO A 32 1.77 -14.24 2.05
C PRO A 32 1.54 -15.73 1.76
N PRO A 33 2.12 -16.64 2.56
CA PRO A 33 1.86 -18.07 2.41
C PRO A 33 0.39 -18.41 2.68
N TYR A 34 -0.19 -19.27 1.82
CA TYR A 34 -1.62 -19.65 1.87
C TYR A 34 -1.88 -20.93 2.66
N GLY A 35 -0.83 -21.68 3.07
CA GLY A 35 -0.95 -22.98 3.72
C GLY A 35 -1.41 -24.12 2.79
N THR A 36 -1.48 -23.87 1.49
CA THR A 36 -2.00 -24.84 0.51
C THR A 36 -0.98 -25.88 0.05
N LEU A 37 0.31 -25.63 0.28
CA LEU A 37 1.43 -26.48 -0.09
C LEU A 37 1.99 -27.27 1.12
N LYS A 38 1.51 -26.99 2.33
CA LYS A 38 1.99 -27.65 3.55
C LYS A 38 1.79 -29.18 3.47
N GLY A 39 2.90 -29.90 3.54
CA GLY A 39 2.90 -31.37 3.47
C GLY A 39 2.83 -31.97 2.07
N ILE A 40 2.81 -31.17 1.00
CA ILE A 40 2.86 -31.65 -0.38
C ILE A 40 4.32 -31.78 -0.81
N THR A 41 4.71 -32.99 -1.25
CA THR A 41 6.02 -33.21 -1.89
C THR A 41 5.89 -32.92 -3.38
N LEU A 42 6.51 -31.84 -3.82
CA LEU A 42 6.56 -31.49 -5.25
C LEU A 42 7.72 -32.25 -5.92
N LYS A 43 7.47 -32.79 -7.12
CA LYS A 43 8.50 -33.55 -7.87
C LYS A 43 9.67 -32.62 -8.22
N GLY A 44 10.86 -32.99 -7.78
CA GLY A 44 12.07 -32.18 -7.96
C GLY A 44 12.36 -31.19 -6.81
N TRP A 45 11.57 -31.24 -5.75
CA TRP A 45 11.73 -30.39 -4.57
C TRP A 45 12.08 -31.24 -3.34
N ASP A 46 12.91 -30.69 -2.46
CA ASP A 46 13.21 -31.33 -1.18
C ASP A 46 11.95 -31.36 -0.30
N LYS A 47 11.78 -32.40 0.53
CA LYS A 47 10.65 -32.54 1.47
C LYS A 47 10.48 -31.38 2.43
N ASN A 48 11.53 -30.60 2.65
CA ASN A 48 11.52 -29.42 3.52
C ASN A 48 11.16 -28.12 2.77
N THR A 49 10.99 -28.14 1.45
CA THR A 49 10.85 -26.96 0.61
C THR A 49 9.50 -26.25 0.78
N THR A 50 8.55 -26.85 1.49
CA THR A 50 7.20 -26.27 1.74
C THR A 50 7.00 -25.82 3.19
N LYS A 51 8.05 -25.80 4.01
CA LYS A 51 7.95 -25.33 5.42
C LYS A 51 7.60 -23.85 5.53
N TRP A 52 8.00 -23.06 4.53
CA TRP A 52 7.69 -21.63 4.46
C TRP A 52 6.19 -21.35 4.21
N ASP A 53 5.41 -22.35 3.73
CA ASP A 53 3.97 -22.17 3.47
C ASP A 53 3.16 -22.35 4.77
N GLU A 54 3.53 -21.64 5.80
CA GLU A 54 2.77 -21.51 7.05
C GLU A 54 2.03 -20.19 7.11
N ILE A 55 0.71 -20.27 7.31
CA ILE A 55 -0.14 -19.07 7.33
C ILE A 55 0.31 -18.13 8.45
N ILE A 56 0.60 -16.91 8.11
CA ILE A 56 0.90 -15.84 9.06
C ILE A 56 -0.39 -15.51 9.84
N PRO A 57 -0.34 -15.41 11.18
CA PRO A 57 -1.50 -15.05 11.97
C PRO A 57 -2.16 -13.77 11.48
N THR A 58 -3.40 -13.88 11.02
CA THR A 58 -4.10 -12.81 10.27
C THR A 58 -4.23 -11.53 11.10
N GLU A 59 -4.54 -11.65 12.39
CA GLU A 59 -4.71 -10.49 13.26
C GLU A 59 -3.39 -9.71 13.44
N GLU A 60 -2.29 -10.42 13.67
CA GLU A 60 -0.95 -9.82 13.82
C GLU A 60 -0.50 -9.17 12.51
N MET A 61 -0.65 -9.87 11.39
CA MET A 61 -0.34 -9.37 10.07
C MET A 61 -1.06 -8.03 9.78
N PHE A 62 -2.39 -7.98 9.98
CA PHE A 62 -3.14 -6.74 9.77
C PHE A 62 -2.76 -5.65 10.76
N SER A 63 -2.52 -6.00 12.04
CA SER A 63 -2.08 -5.04 13.06
C SER A 63 -0.77 -4.35 12.68
N PHE A 64 0.22 -5.11 12.20
CA PHE A 64 1.49 -4.53 11.77
C PHE A 64 1.38 -3.75 10.46
N CYS A 65 0.61 -4.24 9.49
CA CYS A 65 0.32 -3.49 8.27
C CYS A 65 -0.35 -2.14 8.60
N GLU A 66 -1.29 -2.13 9.54
CA GLU A 66 -1.95 -0.91 10.00
C GLU A 66 -0.97 0.08 10.62
N LYS A 67 -0.05 -0.39 11.47
CA LYS A 67 0.96 0.46 12.11
C LYS A 67 1.94 1.05 11.10
N LEU A 68 2.34 0.27 10.10
CA LEU A 68 3.32 0.68 9.09
C LEU A 68 2.73 1.54 7.98
N LEU A 69 1.48 1.29 7.57
CA LEU A 69 0.84 2.09 6.52
C LEU A 69 0.58 3.52 7.00
N ARG A 70 0.88 4.49 6.12
CA ARG A 70 0.40 5.85 6.30
C ARG A 70 -1.14 5.93 6.18
N LEU A 71 -1.70 7.05 6.60
CA LEU A 71 -3.13 7.31 6.43
C LEU A 71 -3.53 7.14 4.95
N LYS A 72 -4.63 6.42 4.71
CA LYS A 72 -5.12 6.06 3.37
C LYS A 72 -4.13 5.26 2.50
N GLY A 73 -3.04 4.76 3.08
CA GLY A 73 -2.14 3.82 2.42
C GLY A 73 -2.88 2.54 2.01
N THR A 74 -2.35 1.86 1.02
CA THR A 74 -2.99 0.69 0.40
C THR A 74 -2.28 -0.58 0.81
N LEU A 75 -3.04 -1.59 1.25
CA LEU A 75 -2.56 -2.97 1.37
C LEU A 75 -3.18 -3.80 0.25
N ILE A 76 -2.34 -4.51 -0.49
CA ILE A 76 -2.77 -5.52 -1.47
C ILE A 76 -2.18 -6.86 -1.05
N LEU A 77 -3.05 -7.83 -0.83
CA LEU A 77 -2.70 -9.20 -0.52
C LEU A 77 -3.08 -10.10 -1.69
N PHE A 78 -2.11 -10.83 -2.22
CA PHE A 78 -2.39 -11.98 -3.09
C PHE A 78 -2.98 -13.09 -2.24
N SER A 79 -3.88 -13.88 -2.82
CA SER A 79 -4.51 -15.02 -2.13
C SER A 79 -5.20 -15.98 -3.10
N GLN A 80 -5.52 -17.17 -2.61
CA GLN A 80 -6.39 -18.15 -3.26
C GLN A 80 -7.40 -18.70 -2.24
N GLU A 81 -8.54 -19.19 -2.72
CA GLU A 81 -9.50 -19.84 -1.83
C GLU A 81 -8.89 -21.10 -1.18
N PRO A 82 -9.21 -21.43 0.09
CA PRO A 82 -10.16 -20.74 0.98
C PRO A 82 -9.59 -19.52 1.74
N TYR A 83 -8.28 -19.26 1.60
CA TYR A 83 -7.60 -18.17 2.33
C TYR A 83 -8.13 -16.78 1.93
N THR A 84 -8.53 -16.59 0.67
CA THR A 84 -9.17 -15.35 0.19
C THR A 84 -10.42 -15.02 1.00
N SER A 85 -11.32 -16.00 1.17
CA SER A 85 -12.54 -15.81 1.97
C SER A 85 -12.22 -15.50 3.43
N HIS A 86 -11.23 -16.17 4.02
CA HIS A 86 -10.78 -15.89 5.38
C HIS A 86 -10.29 -14.44 5.53
N LEU A 87 -9.42 -13.97 4.64
CA LEU A 87 -8.90 -12.60 4.64
C LEU A 87 -10.02 -11.55 4.51
N ARG A 88 -10.97 -11.77 3.57
CA ARG A 88 -12.05 -10.81 3.30
C ARG A 88 -13.12 -10.77 4.41
N GLN A 89 -13.28 -11.84 5.17
CA GLN A 89 -14.18 -11.89 6.34
C GLN A 89 -13.54 -11.25 7.58
N PHE A 90 -12.22 -11.23 7.68
CA PHE A 90 -11.53 -10.60 8.78
C PHE A 90 -11.79 -9.08 8.79
N LYS A 91 -12.05 -8.52 9.98
CA LYS A 91 -12.36 -7.10 10.16
C LYS A 91 -11.24 -6.43 10.96
N PRO A 92 -10.16 -6.01 10.32
CA PRO A 92 -9.10 -5.27 11.00
C PRO A 92 -9.67 -3.95 11.56
N TYR A 93 -9.09 -3.49 12.67
CA TYR A 93 -9.59 -2.33 13.41
C TYR A 93 -9.68 -1.06 12.54
N ASN A 94 -8.58 -0.71 11.90
CA ASN A 94 -8.46 0.56 11.17
C ASN A 94 -8.20 0.40 9.67
N MET A 95 -8.55 -0.74 9.12
CA MET A 95 -8.45 -1.01 7.70
C MET A 95 -9.81 -1.49 7.16
N ALA A 96 -10.07 -1.27 5.90
CA ALA A 96 -11.28 -1.76 5.25
C ALA A 96 -10.93 -2.47 3.95
N PHE A 97 -11.48 -3.67 3.76
CA PHE A 97 -11.57 -4.27 2.44
C PHE A 97 -12.35 -3.32 1.52
N THR A 98 -11.77 -3.01 0.38
CA THR A 98 -12.33 -2.01 -0.55
C THR A 98 -12.92 -2.67 -1.78
N TYR A 99 -12.15 -3.48 -2.47
CA TYR A 99 -12.58 -4.25 -3.63
C TYR A 99 -11.57 -5.35 -3.98
N PRO A 100 -12.00 -6.39 -4.74
CA PRO A 100 -11.12 -7.41 -5.28
C PRO A 100 -10.49 -6.94 -6.58
N LEU A 101 -9.26 -7.41 -6.83
CA LEU A 101 -8.62 -7.47 -8.14
C LEU A 101 -8.35 -8.93 -8.48
N TYR A 102 -8.16 -9.20 -9.76
CA TYR A 102 -7.95 -10.55 -10.28
C TYR A 102 -6.78 -10.55 -11.26
N TRP A 103 -5.79 -11.41 -10.98
CA TRP A 103 -4.77 -11.70 -11.97
C TRP A 103 -5.19 -12.90 -12.80
N TYR A 104 -5.45 -12.67 -14.10
CA TYR A 104 -5.72 -13.70 -15.09
C TYR A 104 -4.39 -14.15 -15.72
N LYS A 105 -4.12 -15.46 -15.61
CA LYS A 105 -2.86 -16.09 -15.99
C LYS A 105 -2.99 -16.71 -17.38
N ASP A 106 -1.88 -16.78 -18.11
CA ASP A 106 -1.78 -17.48 -19.39
C ASP A 106 -1.83 -19.01 -19.25
N HIS A 107 -1.54 -19.53 -18.04
CA HIS A 107 -1.55 -20.95 -17.75
C HIS A 107 -1.85 -21.21 -16.27
N PHE A 108 -2.51 -22.34 -15.98
CA PHE A 108 -2.80 -22.77 -14.62
C PHE A 108 -1.55 -23.29 -13.89
N ALA A 109 -1.56 -23.23 -12.55
CA ALA A 109 -0.42 -23.61 -11.72
C ALA A 109 -0.45 -25.08 -11.26
N ASN A 110 -1.64 -25.69 -11.11
CA ASN A 110 -1.82 -26.99 -10.47
C ASN A 110 -2.24 -28.08 -11.47
N ASN A 111 -1.30 -28.91 -11.92
CA ASN A 111 -1.55 -30.06 -12.79
C ASN A 111 -2.13 -31.27 -12.06
N LEU A 112 -1.95 -31.39 -10.73
CA LEU A 112 -2.30 -32.60 -10.00
C LEU A 112 -3.80 -32.84 -9.91
N GLY A 113 -4.60 -31.75 -9.94
CA GLY A 113 -6.05 -31.77 -9.89
C GLY A 113 -6.74 -31.70 -11.24
N SER A 114 -6.02 -31.49 -12.35
CA SER A 114 -6.60 -31.14 -13.66
C SER A 114 -7.58 -32.15 -14.26
N LYS A 115 -7.50 -33.40 -13.83
CA LYS A 115 -8.42 -34.49 -14.24
C LYS A 115 -9.60 -34.68 -13.27
N LYS A 116 -9.65 -33.94 -12.14
CA LYS A 116 -10.64 -34.16 -11.08
C LYS A 116 -11.46 -32.90 -10.77
N ALA A 117 -10.96 -31.71 -11.13
CA ALA A 117 -11.60 -30.43 -10.89
C ALA A 117 -11.14 -29.41 -11.94
N PRO A 118 -11.88 -28.30 -12.13
CA PRO A 118 -11.42 -27.18 -12.93
C PRO A 118 -10.07 -26.66 -12.43
N VAL A 119 -9.21 -26.26 -13.36
CA VAL A 119 -7.91 -25.65 -13.05
C VAL A 119 -8.06 -24.14 -12.93
N ASN A 120 -7.26 -23.56 -12.05
CA ASN A 120 -7.38 -22.15 -11.72
C ASN A 120 -6.45 -21.27 -12.56
N PHE A 121 -7.04 -20.43 -13.41
CA PHE A 121 -6.36 -19.39 -14.20
C PHE A 121 -6.37 -18.02 -13.51
N VAL A 122 -7.09 -17.88 -12.41
CA VAL A 122 -7.28 -16.61 -11.72
C VAL A 122 -6.61 -16.66 -10.36
N GLU A 123 -5.93 -15.60 -9.98
CA GLU A 123 -5.45 -15.38 -8.61
C GLU A 123 -6.11 -14.14 -8.05
N ASP A 124 -6.59 -14.25 -6.84
CA ASP A 124 -7.25 -13.17 -6.13
C ASP A 124 -6.24 -12.18 -5.55
N LEU A 125 -6.58 -10.90 -5.64
CA LEU A 125 -5.91 -9.85 -4.88
C LEU A 125 -6.97 -9.09 -4.09
N SER A 126 -6.73 -8.92 -2.81
CA SER A 126 -7.64 -8.20 -1.93
C SER A 126 -7.05 -6.82 -1.60
N VAL A 127 -7.76 -5.76 -1.98
CA VAL A 127 -7.34 -4.37 -1.71
C VAL A 127 -7.98 -3.88 -0.43
N TYR A 128 -7.13 -3.46 0.50
CA TYR A 128 -7.53 -2.81 1.74
C TYR A 128 -6.97 -1.39 1.78
N ARG A 129 -7.72 -0.50 2.43
CA ARG A 129 -7.27 0.86 2.68
C ARG A 129 -7.26 1.15 4.16
N LYS A 130 -6.19 1.79 4.63
CA LYS A 130 -6.17 2.29 6.00
C LYS A 130 -7.24 3.37 6.13
N LYS A 131 -8.15 3.14 7.08
CA LYS A 131 -9.20 4.09 7.40
C LYS A 131 -8.61 5.33 8.04
N TYR A 132 -9.43 6.34 8.11
CA TYR A 132 -9.12 7.55 8.80
C TYR A 132 -8.96 7.29 10.31
N ASP A 133 -7.81 7.66 10.87
CA ASP A 133 -7.59 7.70 12.30
C ASP A 133 -7.89 9.12 12.80
N LEU A 134 -8.87 9.23 13.72
CA LEU A 134 -9.26 10.54 14.26
C LEU A 134 -8.13 11.17 15.09
N ASP A 135 -7.21 10.34 15.60
CA ASP A 135 -6.41 10.78 16.72
C ASP A 135 -5.04 11.38 16.40
N LEU A 136 -4.40 11.11 15.24
CA LEU A 136 -2.98 11.46 15.31
C LEU A 136 -2.30 12.10 14.09
N ASP A 137 -2.63 11.78 12.84
CA ASP A 137 -1.63 12.05 11.81
C ASP A 137 -2.10 12.82 10.56
N ASN A 138 -3.21 13.54 10.64
CA ASN A 138 -3.57 14.40 9.53
C ASN A 138 -3.03 15.83 9.74
N PRO A 139 -1.89 16.20 9.14
CA PRO A 139 -1.28 17.50 9.33
C PRO A 139 -2.16 18.67 8.87
N LEU A 140 -3.08 18.42 7.92
CA LEU A 140 -4.06 19.43 7.51
C LEU A 140 -5.14 19.66 8.56
N ARG A 141 -5.52 18.62 9.29
CA ARG A 141 -6.46 18.73 10.39
C ARG A 141 -5.84 19.50 11.56
N ASN A 142 -4.60 19.19 11.89
CA ASN A 142 -3.85 19.94 12.90
C ASN A 142 -3.72 21.41 12.50
N TYR A 143 -3.46 21.67 11.23
CA TYR A 143 -3.43 23.03 10.69
C TYR A 143 -4.78 23.73 10.79
N ALA A 144 -5.89 23.08 10.40
CA ALA A 144 -7.23 23.67 10.53
C ALA A 144 -7.61 23.92 12.00
N LYS A 145 -7.21 23.04 12.92
CA LYS A 145 -7.39 23.22 14.35
C LYS A 145 -6.60 24.43 14.86
N GLU A 146 -5.36 24.57 14.45
CA GLU A 146 -4.51 25.71 14.81
C GLU A 146 -5.07 27.05 14.30
N LEU A 147 -5.61 27.07 13.07
CA LEU A 147 -6.32 28.24 12.55
C LEU A 147 -7.49 28.66 13.47
N LEU A 148 -8.33 27.71 13.90
CA LEU A 148 -9.45 28.01 14.81
C LEU A 148 -8.97 28.59 16.14
N ILE A 149 -7.85 28.06 16.67
CA ILE A 149 -7.26 28.52 17.92
C ILE A 149 -6.72 29.95 17.77
N GLN A 150 -5.90 30.22 16.76
CA GLN A 150 -5.27 31.53 16.55
C GLN A 150 -6.29 32.62 16.15
N LEU A 151 -7.33 32.24 15.43
CA LEU A 151 -8.45 33.16 15.14
C LEU A 151 -9.37 33.38 16.34
N ASN A 152 -9.28 32.54 17.37
CA ASN A 152 -10.23 32.48 18.48
C ASN A 152 -11.69 32.41 18.00
N MET A 153 -11.93 31.59 16.98
CA MET A 153 -13.23 31.46 16.30
C MET A 153 -13.69 29.99 16.29
N SER A 154 -15.00 29.78 16.38
CA SER A 154 -15.60 28.51 16.05
C SER A 154 -15.85 28.37 14.55
N ARG A 155 -16.06 27.14 14.07
CA ARG A 155 -16.48 26.91 12.68
C ARG A 155 -17.70 27.74 12.29
N LYS A 156 -18.71 27.85 13.17
CA LYS A 156 -19.93 28.63 12.91
C LYS A 156 -19.64 30.14 12.76
N ASP A 157 -18.65 30.64 13.46
CA ASP A 157 -18.24 32.05 13.33
C ASP A 157 -17.58 32.30 11.98
N ILE A 158 -16.73 31.37 11.52
CA ILE A 158 -16.16 31.41 10.17
C ILE A 158 -17.25 31.36 9.10
N GLU A 159 -18.20 30.43 9.20
CA GLU A 159 -19.35 30.34 8.26
C GLU A 159 -20.13 31.66 8.21
N ARG A 160 -20.30 32.32 9.36
CA ARG A 160 -21.00 33.63 9.44
C ARG A 160 -20.21 34.73 8.73
N VAL A 161 -18.89 34.80 8.92
CA VAL A 161 -18.04 35.80 8.24
C VAL A 161 -17.95 35.53 6.75
N LEU A 162 -17.84 34.28 6.33
CA LEU A 162 -17.83 33.96 4.89
C LEU A 162 -19.19 34.19 4.21
N GLY A 163 -20.28 34.02 4.95
CA GLY A 163 -21.66 34.11 4.42
C GLY A 163 -22.13 32.81 3.75
N HIS A 164 -21.35 31.73 3.85
CA HIS A 164 -21.68 30.41 3.30
C HIS A 164 -20.92 29.27 4.01
N ARG A 165 -21.30 28.02 3.71
CA ARG A 165 -20.77 26.81 4.35
C ARG A 165 -19.69 26.08 3.52
N LYS A 166 -19.16 26.65 2.46
CA LYS A 166 -18.19 25.95 1.57
C LYS A 166 -16.89 25.54 2.27
N ALA A 167 -16.53 26.21 3.38
CA ALA A 167 -15.34 25.87 4.20
C ALA A 167 -15.65 24.86 5.31
N GLU A 168 -16.91 24.43 5.50
CA GLU A 168 -17.28 23.63 6.68
C GLU A 168 -16.52 22.32 6.84
N HIS A 169 -16.29 21.62 5.74
CA HIS A 169 -15.56 20.34 5.75
C HIS A 169 -14.09 20.53 6.14
N PHE A 170 -13.48 21.66 5.85
CA PHE A 170 -12.12 22.00 6.25
C PHE A 170 -11.99 22.21 7.77
N PHE A 171 -13.09 22.57 8.41
CA PHE A 171 -13.15 22.76 9.87
C PHE A 171 -13.92 21.65 10.60
N TYR A 172 -14.20 20.52 9.94
CA TYR A 172 -14.70 19.30 10.57
C TYR A 172 -13.55 18.49 11.23
N ILE A 173 -12.81 19.14 12.12
CA ILE A 173 -11.57 18.61 12.72
C ILE A 173 -11.77 17.31 13.52
N ASP A 174 -12.97 17.03 13.99
CA ASP A 174 -13.30 15.87 14.82
C ASP A 174 -14.16 14.82 14.08
N THR A 175 -14.25 14.89 12.75
CA THR A 175 -15.11 13.99 11.98
C THR A 175 -14.39 13.37 10.79
N SER A 176 -14.92 12.24 10.29
CA SER A 176 -14.42 11.62 9.05
C SER A 176 -14.71 12.43 7.77
N GLN A 177 -15.48 13.49 7.86
CA GLN A 177 -15.86 14.35 6.73
C GLN A 177 -14.86 15.48 6.46
N PHE A 178 -13.74 15.51 7.19
CA PHE A 178 -12.70 16.51 6.99
C PHE A 178 -12.14 16.46 5.56
N LEU A 179 -12.11 17.60 4.88
CA LEU A 179 -11.55 17.77 3.54
C LEU A 179 -10.85 19.13 3.42
N LEU A 180 -9.74 19.19 2.68
CA LEU A 180 -9.17 20.47 2.30
C LEU A 180 -10.17 21.24 1.43
N CYS A 181 -10.45 22.50 1.76
CA CYS A 181 -11.30 23.38 0.97
C CYS A 181 -10.66 23.68 -0.40
N THR A 182 -11.44 24.25 -1.33
CA THR A 182 -10.91 24.70 -2.63
C THR A 182 -10.02 25.93 -2.46
N GLU A 183 -9.17 26.19 -3.44
CA GLU A 183 -8.27 27.35 -3.44
C GLU A 183 -9.04 28.68 -3.35
N GLU A 184 -10.16 28.76 -4.04
CA GLU A 184 -11.07 29.91 -4.00
C GLU A 184 -11.55 30.19 -2.56
N VAL A 185 -12.04 29.14 -1.89
CA VAL A 185 -12.52 29.26 -0.50
C VAL A 185 -11.37 29.58 0.46
N TYR A 186 -10.18 29.04 0.21
CA TYR A 186 -9.00 29.36 1.01
C TYR A 186 -8.58 30.83 0.85
N ASN A 187 -8.64 31.37 -0.36
CA ASN A 187 -8.38 32.78 -0.62
C ASN A 187 -9.42 33.70 0.05
N GLU A 188 -10.70 33.28 0.12
CA GLU A 188 -11.70 34.01 0.91
C GLU A 188 -11.38 34.01 2.42
N LEU A 189 -10.80 32.94 2.96
CA LEU A 189 -10.32 32.92 4.36
C LEU A 189 -9.17 33.92 4.55
N ILE A 190 -8.24 34.03 3.60
CA ILE A 190 -7.18 35.03 3.63
C ILE A 190 -7.78 36.43 3.63
N GLU A 191 -8.67 36.70 2.69
CA GLU A 191 -9.21 38.03 2.45
C GLU A 191 -10.09 38.54 3.60
N LYS A 192 -10.97 37.68 4.14
CA LYS A 192 -11.96 38.07 5.15
C LYS A 192 -11.47 37.89 6.59
N LEU A 193 -10.53 36.98 6.83
CA LEU A 193 -10.07 36.64 8.17
C LEU A 193 -8.58 36.97 8.39
N ASN A 194 -7.86 37.44 7.36
CA ASN A 194 -6.43 37.73 7.39
C ASN A 194 -5.59 36.57 7.95
N ILE A 195 -5.91 35.33 7.56
CA ILE A 195 -5.19 34.14 8.06
C ILE A 195 -3.72 34.12 7.64
N ASP A 196 -3.36 34.87 6.57
CA ASP A 196 -1.97 35.07 6.11
C ASP A 196 -1.08 35.80 7.13
N LYS A 197 -1.66 36.45 8.14
CA LYS A 197 -0.95 37.14 9.22
C LYS A 197 -0.76 36.29 10.46
N LEU A 198 -1.28 35.05 10.47
CA LEU A 198 -1.15 34.14 11.59
C LEU A 198 0.18 33.40 11.54
N ASP A 199 0.76 33.10 12.71
CA ASP A 199 2.04 32.39 12.82
C ASP A 199 2.00 30.99 12.17
N CYS A 200 0.83 30.34 12.20
CA CYS A 200 0.63 29.01 11.63
C CYS A 200 0.40 29.02 10.12
N PHE A 201 0.32 30.19 9.47
CA PHE A 201 -0.09 30.30 8.08
C PHE A 201 0.73 29.40 7.12
N LYS A 202 0.03 28.74 6.23
CA LYS A 202 0.61 27.96 5.13
C LYS A 202 -0.03 28.36 3.80
N PRO A 203 0.76 28.62 2.76
CA PRO A 203 0.23 28.85 1.41
C PRO A 203 -0.57 27.66 0.91
N TYR A 204 -1.65 27.90 0.14
CA TYR A 204 -2.51 26.83 -0.37
C TYR A 204 -1.75 25.75 -1.15
N GLY A 205 -0.73 26.14 -1.92
CA GLY A 205 0.13 25.21 -2.63
C GLY A 205 0.85 24.21 -1.73
N GLU A 206 1.24 24.62 -0.50
CA GLU A 206 1.79 23.71 0.51
C GLU A 206 0.73 22.74 1.04
N LEU A 207 -0.47 23.27 1.36
CA LEU A 207 -1.60 22.44 1.81
C LEU A 207 -1.99 21.41 0.75
N LYS A 208 -1.99 21.79 -0.51
CA LYS A 208 -2.25 20.90 -1.64
C LYS A 208 -1.20 19.77 -1.75
N LYS A 209 0.08 20.10 -1.53
CA LYS A 209 1.17 19.08 -1.48
C LYS A 209 0.97 18.12 -0.32
N ILE A 210 0.66 18.63 0.88
CA ILE A 210 0.36 17.81 2.06
C ILE A 210 -0.86 16.93 1.79
N ASN A 211 -1.94 17.50 1.23
CA ASN A 211 -3.17 16.79 0.90
C ASN A 211 -2.92 15.64 -0.08
N LYS A 212 -2.08 15.87 -1.09
CA LYS A 212 -1.68 14.82 -2.05
C LYS A 212 -0.97 13.66 -1.36
N LYS A 213 -0.11 13.94 -0.37
CA LYS A 213 0.64 12.91 0.38
C LYS A 213 -0.23 12.07 1.31
N ILE A 214 -1.31 12.63 1.86
CA ILE A 214 -2.17 11.93 2.83
C ILE A 214 -3.43 11.31 2.21
N ASN A 215 -3.71 11.57 0.93
CA ASN A 215 -4.84 10.95 0.24
C ASN A 215 -4.48 9.57 -0.32
N ALA A 216 -5.53 8.78 -0.54
CA ALA A 216 -5.37 7.53 -1.27
C ALA A 216 -4.92 7.81 -2.70
N VAL A 217 -3.91 7.09 -3.15
CA VAL A 217 -3.44 7.16 -4.54
C VAL A 217 -4.23 6.17 -5.38
N PHE A 218 -4.66 6.62 -6.55
CA PHE A 218 -5.19 5.78 -7.63
C PHE A 218 -4.88 6.46 -8.95
N ASN A 219 -3.88 5.97 -9.66
CA ASN A 219 -3.43 6.53 -10.92
C ASN A 219 -3.99 5.69 -12.07
N LEU A 220 -4.50 6.36 -13.08
CA LEU A 220 -4.90 5.74 -14.34
C LEU A 220 -3.72 5.72 -15.30
N ASP A 221 -3.76 4.79 -16.25
CA ASP A 221 -2.83 4.78 -17.36
C ASP A 221 -3.04 6.01 -18.24
N GLU A 222 -2.01 6.46 -18.92
CA GLU A 222 -2.10 7.59 -19.84
C GLU A 222 -3.23 7.37 -20.86
N ASN A 223 -4.08 8.38 -21.02
CA ASN A 223 -5.24 8.37 -21.93
C ASN A 223 -6.36 7.35 -21.55
N SER A 224 -6.33 6.77 -20.36
CA SER A 224 -7.42 5.91 -19.87
C SER A 224 -8.37 6.67 -18.94
N SER A 225 -9.68 6.44 -19.10
CA SER A 225 -10.71 6.96 -18.20
C SER A 225 -11.12 5.98 -17.11
N PHE A 226 -10.63 4.74 -17.14
CA PHE A 226 -10.90 3.68 -16.17
C PHE A 226 -9.74 2.69 -16.11
N LYS A 227 -9.73 1.85 -15.09
CA LYS A 227 -8.82 0.70 -14.97
C LYS A 227 -9.62 -0.56 -14.66
N SER A 228 -9.33 -1.63 -15.38
CA SER A 228 -9.95 -2.95 -15.13
C SER A 228 -9.54 -3.46 -13.76
N ASN A 229 -10.42 -4.20 -13.10
CA ASN A 229 -10.06 -5.00 -11.94
C ASN A 229 -9.49 -6.39 -12.32
N VAL A 230 -9.38 -6.70 -13.61
CA VAL A 230 -8.74 -7.90 -14.14
C VAL A 230 -7.43 -7.50 -14.80
N PHE A 231 -6.34 -8.09 -14.33
CA PHE A 231 -4.97 -7.88 -14.79
C PHE A 231 -4.54 -9.12 -15.59
N GLU A 232 -4.27 -8.94 -16.87
CA GLU A 232 -3.87 -10.05 -17.77
C GLU A 232 -2.34 -10.03 -17.94
N TYR A 233 -1.66 -10.88 -17.19
CA TYR A 233 -0.21 -11.01 -17.23
C TYR A 233 0.21 -12.48 -17.26
N LYS A 234 1.20 -12.78 -18.10
CA LYS A 234 1.80 -14.12 -18.15
C LYS A 234 2.51 -14.43 -16.84
N ARG A 235 2.51 -15.70 -16.48
CA ARG A 235 3.28 -16.17 -15.32
C ARG A 235 4.78 -15.93 -15.52
N ALA A 236 5.50 -15.71 -14.43
CA ALA A 236 6.95 -15.74 -14.44
C ALA A 236 7.46 -17.19 -14.56
N TYR A 237 8.46 -17.41 -15.40
CA TYR A 237 9.08 -18.72 -15.61
C TYR A 237 10.60 -18.65 -15.38
N ASN A 238 11.07 -17.71 -14.57
CA ASN A 238 12.50 -17.46 -14.38
C ASN A 238 13.18 -18.48 -13.47
N GLY A 239 12.41 -19.28 -12.72
CA GLY A 239 12.92 -20.35 -11.86
C GLY A 239 13.55 -19.88 -10.54
N PHE A 240 13.42 -18.61 -10.20
CA PHE A 240 13.98 -18.06 -8.96
C PHE A 240 13.15 -18.43 -7.72
N HIS A 241 11.84 -18.47 -7.87
CA HIS A 241 10.91 -18.92 -6.83
C HIS A 241 9.71 -19.62 -7.47
N PRO A 242 9.14 -20.66 -6.81
CA PRO A 242 8.03 -21.45 -7.37
C PRO A 242 6.75 -20.67 -7.59
N THR A 243 6.50 -19.67 -6.75
CA THR A 243 5.32 -18.80 -6.81
C THR A 243 5.68 -17.37 -7.21
N GLU A 244 6.77 -17.20 -7.97
CA GLU A 244 7.24 -15.88 -8.41
C GLU A 244 6.14 -15.10 -9.14
N LYS A 245 5.89 -13.87 -8.69
CA LYS A 245 4.95 -12.97 -9.37
C LYS A 245 5.65 -12.25 -10.53
N PRO A 246 4.97 -12.07 -11.67
CA PRO A 246 5.57 -11.37 -12.82
C PRO A 246 5.80 -9.90 -12.53
N VAL A 247 7.03 -9.44 -12.77
CA VAL A 247 7.43 -8.03 -12.54
C VAL A 247 6.47 -7.03 -13.22
N PRO A 248 6.01 -7.22 -14.48
CA PRO A 248 5.08 -6.29 -15.12
C PRO A 248 3.74 -6.14 -14.39
N LEU A 249 3.20 -7.20 -13.78
CA LEU A 249 2.00 -7.13 -12.95
C LEU A 249 2.25 -6.26 -11.70
N LEU A 250 3.40 -6.47 -11.04
CA LEU A 250 3.76 -5.73 -9.84
C LEU A 250 4.01 -4.25 -10.16
N GLU A 251 4.64 -3.94 -11.30
CA GLU A 251 4.82 -2.56 -11.77
C GLU A 251 3.49 -1.85 -11.98
N ASP A 252 2.53 -2.52 -12.61
CA ASP A 252 1.21 -1.96 -12.87
C ASP A 252 0.47 -1.67 -11.54
N LEU A 253 0.48 -2.61 -10.60
CA LEU A 253 -0.08 -2.41 -9.27
C LEU A 253 0.61 -1.26 -8.53
N ILE A 254 1.94 -1.22 -8.53
CA ILE A 254 2.73 -0.17 -7.87
C ILE A 254 2.42 1.21 -8.47
N LYS A 255 2.42 1.34 -9.79
CA LYS A 255 2.08 2.59 -10.48
C LYS A 255 0.67 3.07 -10.17
N THR A 256 -0.29 2.13 -10.09
CA THR A 256 -1.70 2.44 -9.81
C THR A 256 -1.89 2.99 -8.39
N TYR A 257 -1.21 2.43 -7.40
CA TYR A 257 -1.50 2.71 -6.00
C TYR A 257 -0.44 3.54 -5.28
N THR A 258 0.62 3.95 -5.98
CA THR A 258 1.69 4.81 -5.45
C THR A 258 2.11 5.88 -6.44
N ASN A 259 2.73 6.95 -5.94
CA ASN A 259 3.46 7.92 -6.75
C ASN A 259 4.96 7.55 -6.77
N GLU A 260 5.73 8.22 -7.64
CA GLU A 260 7.19 8.13 -7.58
C GLU A 260 7.71 8.58 -6.20
N GLU A 261 8.80 7.96 -5.76
CA GLU A 261 9.42 8.14 -4.45
C GLU A 261 8.60 7.63 -3.24
N ASP A 262 7.35 7.18 -3.44
CA ASP A 262 6.60 6.47 -2.41
C ASP A 262 7.31 5.17 -2.01
N THR A 263 7.08 4.71 -0.79
CA THR A 263 7.70 3.49 -0.24
C THR A 263 6.72 2.32 -0.27
N VAL A 264 7.18 1.21 -0.84
CA VAL A 264 6.44 -0.07 -0.88
C VAL A 264 7.11 -1.07 0.06
N LEU A 265 6.31 -1.74 0.87
CA LEU A 265 6.72 -2.86 1.72
C LEU A 265 6.21 -4.17 1.13
N ASP A 266 7.11 -5.15 1.03
CA ASP A 266 6.78 -6.56 0.83
C ASP A 266 7.39 -7.38 1.97
N PHE A 267 6.56 -7.87 2.87
CA PHE A 267 7.03 -8.57 4.07
C PHE A 267 7.21 -10.08 3.86
N THR A 268 6.97 -10.57 2.63
CA THR A 268 7.24 -11.94 2.18
C THR A 268 7.82 -11.90 0.76
N MET A 269 8.91 -11.13 0.57
CA MET A 269 9.39 -10.73 -0.76
C MET A 269 9.86 -11.87 -1.65
N GLY A 270 10.08 -13.07 -1.11
CA GLY A 270 10.57 -14.22 -1.85
C GLY A 270 11.85 -13.90 -2.62
N SER A 271 11.80 -14.10 -3.93
CA SER A 271 12.92 -13.79 -4.83
C SER A 271 13.04 -12.31 -5.23
N GLY A 272 12.30 -11.38 -4.59
CA GLY A 272 12.47 -9.94 -4.73
C GLY A 272 11.83 -9.29 -5.97
N SER A 273 10.84 -9.94 -6.60
CA SER A 273 10.18 -9.37 -7.80
C SER A 273 9.53 -8.01 -7.52
N THR A 274 8.93 -7.81 -6.33
CA THR A 274 8.36 -6.52 -5.91
C THR A 274 9.44 -5.44 -5.81
N GLY A 275 10.63 -5.78 -5.29
CA GLY A 275 11.76 -4.86 -5.20
C GLY A 275 12.28 -4.43 -6.57
N VAL A 276 12.36 -5.37 -7.53
CA VAL A 276 12.72 -5.06 -8.92
C VAL A 276 11.69 -4.10 -9.53
N ALA A 277 10.38 -4.39 -9.39
CA ALA A 277 9.30 -3.54 -9.88
C ALA A 277 9.34 -2.13 -9.27
N CYS A 278 9.62 -2.01 -7.96
CA CYS A 278 9.79 -0.72 -7.29
C CYS A 278 10.93 0.10 -7.90
N LEU A 279 12.09 -0.52 -8.14
CA LEU A 279 13.21 0.14 -8.77
C LEU A 279 12.85 0.62 -10.19
N GLN A 280 12.23 -0.23 -11.01
CA GLN A 280 11.87 0.10 -12.38
C GLN A 280 10.83 1.23 -12.47
N THR A 281 10.05 1.43 -11.41
CA THR A 281 9.00 2.45 -11.33
C THR A 281 9.34 3.67 -10.47
N ASN A 282 10.59 3.87 -10.05
CA ASN A 282 11.05 4.98 -9.20
C ASN A 282 10.44 4.99 -7.78
N ARG A 283 10.14 3.84 -7.19
CA ARG A 283 9.65 3.72 -5.81
C ARG A 283 10.75 3.22 -4.89
N ASN A 284 10.65 3.60 -3.60
CA ASN A 284 11.47 3.02 -2.55
C ASN A 284 10.91 1.67 -2.15
N PHE A 285 11.77 0.79 -1.65
CA PHE A 285 11.40 -0.58 -1.31
C PHE A 285 11.90 -1.00 0.06
N ILE A 286 11.04 -1.66 0.82
CA ILE A 286 11.40 -2.39 2.03
C ILE A 286 10.97 -3.84 1.80
N GLY A 287 11.93 -4.77 1.88
CA GLY A 287 11.68 -6.20 1.69
C GLY A 287 12.07 -7.00 2.92
N ILE A 288 11.23 -7.98 3.29
CA ILE A 288 11.51 -8.94 4.36
C ILE A 288 11.38 -10.34 3.78
N GLU A 289 12.34 -11.22 4.08
CA GLU A 289 12.32 -12.60 3.66
C GLU A 289 12.86 -13.51 4.77
N LEU A 290 12.10 -14.56 5.09
CA LEU A 290 12.43 -15.52 6.13
C LEU A 290 13.57 -16.47 5.69
N GLU A 291 13.47 -17.01 4.47
CA GLU A 291 14.35 -18.05 3.98
C GLU A 291 15.65 -17.46 3.42
N PRO A 292 16.84 -17.77 4.02
CA PRO A 292 18.12 -17.19 3.59
C PRO A 292 18.39 -17.33 2.10
N LYS A 293 18.06 -18.48 1.52
CA LYS A 293 18.24 -18.77 0.10
C LYS A 293 17.49 -17.77 -0.79
N TYR A 294 16.23 -17.47 -0.46
CA TYR A 294 15.44 -16.53 -1.26
C TYR A 294 15.84 -15.10 -0.99
N TYR A 295 16.25 -14.78 0.23
CA TYR A 295 16.83 -13.49 0.57
C TYR A 295 18.07 -13.18 -0.30
N GLU A 296 19.03 -14.12 -0.41
CA GLU A 296 20.23 -13.95 -1.25
C GLU A 296 19.87 -13.74 -2.73
N ILE A 297 18.90 -14.50 -3.25
CA ILE A 297 18.40 -14.33 -4.62
C ILE A 297 17.79 -12.93 -4.80
N ALA A 298 16.95 -12.49 -3.87
CA ALA A 298 16.33 -11.17 -3.91
C ALA A 298 17.36 -10.04 -3.88
N GLU A 299 18.35 -10.13 -2.98
CA GLU A 299 19.42 -9.14 -2.85
C GLU A 299 20.20 -9.01 -4.17
N GLN A 300 20.58 -10.15 -4.78
CA GLN A 300 21.30 -10.14 -6.05
C GLN A 300 20.48 -9.53 -7.19
N ARG A 301 19.20 -9.95 -7.35
CA ARG A 301 18.31 -9.44 -8.41
C ARG A 301 18.05 -7.93 -8.27
N ILE A 302 17.82 -7.45 -7.06
CA ILE A 302 17.58 -6.04 -6.78
C ILE A 302 18.86 -5.22 -7.03
N LYS A 303 20.03 -5.74 -6.67
CA LYS A 303 21.33 -5.13 -6.96
C LYS A 303 21.56 -5.00 -8.46
N GLU A 304 21.26 -6.04 -9.24
CA GLU A 304 21.37 -6.02 -10.70
C GLU A 304 20.42 -5.00 -11.33
N ALA A 305 19.15 -4.98 -10.92
CA ALA A 305 18.19 -4.00 -11.38
C ALA A 305 18.63 -2.55 -11.07
N LYS A 306 19.21 -2.33 -9.89
CA LYS A 306 19.77 -1.02 -9.50
C LYS A 306 20.97 -0.61 -10.36
N ALA A 307 21.82 -1.56 -10.74
CA ALA A 307 22.97 -1.31 -11.62
C ALA A 307 22.54 -0.96 -13.05
N GLN A 308 21.56 -1.69 -13.60
CA GLN A 308 21.03 -1.42 -14.95
C GLN A 308 20.46 -0.01 -15.08
N ARG A 309 19.77 0.50 -14.05
CA ARG A 309 19.25 1.88 -14.04
C ARG A 309 20.30 2.99 -14.02
N ARG A 310 21.50 2.70 -13.55
CA ARG A 310 22.62 3.68 -13.55
C ARG A 310 23.24 3.89 -14.94
N LEU A 311 22.91 3.02 -15.89
CA LEU A 311 23.45 3.03 -17.25
C LEU A 311 22.53 3.72 -18.26
N ILE A 312 21.28 4.03 -17.84
CA ILE A 312 20.28 4.79 -18.60
C ILE A 312 20.20 6.21 -18.05
#